data_5eac5e8aa795574885f4de9768ff70b3
#
_entry.id   5eac5e8aa795574885f4de9768ff70b3
#
_cell.length_a   1.000
_cell.length_b   1.000
_cell.length_c   1.000
_cell.angle_alpha   90.00
_cell.angle_beta   90.00
_cell.angle_gamma   90.00
#
_symmetry.space_group_name_H-M   'P 1'
#
loop_
_entity.id
_entity.type
_entity.pdbx_description
1 polymer ?
#
loop_
_entity_poly.entity_id
_entity_poly.type
_entity_poly.pdbx_seq_one_letter_code
_entity_poly.pdbx_strand_id
1 'polypeptide(L)'
;MLSADEIWCQGFSEPGAGSDLANVQSMAVRQGDNWIINGHKVWTSLAHFASWMIIICRHSREHKYNGLTYFIVPIAGAKGVTVRPLVKMTGEVGFNEVLFEDLLVPDSLRLDEVGKGWTVAMTTLTYERGAAEGAGSGGGPSVDDQIHSLVALAKRTPRNGGSAWDDSVIRDRIMQIIVRAEGMRQNARRMRVGSLIDHPLRIPLPGKVLITELLQDMSPLAVAIARAGAPPSVGPP
;
A
#
# COMPACT_ATOMS: atom_id res chain seq x y z
N MET A 1 -17.48 -12.03 -1.17
CA MET A 1 -16.59 -10.88 -1.44
C MET A 1 -17.38 -9.61 -1.80
N LEU A 2 -18.17 -9.57 -2.84
CA LEU A 2 -18.88 -8.33 -3.24
C LEU A 2 -19.95 -7.86 -2.24
N SER A 3 -20.52 -8.77 -1.45
CA SER A 3 -21.46 -8.47 -0.36
C SER A 3 -20.78 -7.98 0.94
N ALA A 4 -19.44 -8.05 1.02
CA ALA A 4 -18.64 -7.81 2.21
C ALA A 4 -18.94 -8.75 3.41
N ASP A 5 -19.60 -9.89 3.17
CA ASP A 5 -19.87 -10.89 4.22
C ASP A 5 -18.58 -11.61 4.65
N GLU A 6 -17.58 -11.63 3.78
CA GLU A 6 -16.26 -12.18 4.05
C GLU A 6 -15.17 -11.13 3.86
N ILE A 7 -14.34 -10.97 4.87
CA ILE A 7 -13.14 -10.12 4.81
C ILE A 7 -11.96 -10.99 4.40
N TRP A 8 -11.18 -10.49 3.46
CA TRP A 8 -9.97 -11.12 2.95
C TRP A 8 -8.76 -10.26 3.25
N CYS A 9 -7.62 -10.90 3.49
CA CYS A 9 -6.34 -10.22 3.66
C CYS A 9 -5.27 -10.78 2.74
N GLN A 10 -4.11 -10.10 2.70
CA GLN A 10 -3.01 -10.41 1.80
C GLN A 10 -1.75 -10.76 2.58
N GLY A 11 -1.27 -12.00 2.44
CA GLY A 11 -0.07 -12.52 3.05
C GLY A 11 1.12 -12.50 2.09
N PHE A 12 1.73 -11.33 1.87
CA PHE A 12 2.85 -11.15 0.96
C PHE A 12 4.16 -10.93 1.72
N SER A 13 4.28 -9.79 2.39
CA SER A 13 5.51 -9.38 3.07
C SER A 13 5.90 -10.34 4.20
N GLU A 14 7.21 -10.50 4.37
CA GLU A 14 7.84 -11.23 5.46
C GLU A 14 8.89 -10.34 6.14
N PRO A 15 9.41 -10.68 7.32
CA PRO A 15 10.46 -9.89 7.96
C PRO A 15 11.67 -9.62 7.08
N GLY A 16 12.04 -10.57 6.20
CA GLY A 16 13.15 -10.46 5.24
C GLY A 16 12.75 -10.18 3.80
N ALA A 17 11.45 -10.00 3.49
CA ALA A 17 10.97 -9.83 2.12
C ALA A 17 9.81 -8.84 2.06
N GLY A 18 10.11 -7.63 1.64
CA GLY A 18 9.14 -6.56 1.37
C GLY A 18 9.19 -6.12 -0.08
N SER A 19 10.04 -5.14 -0.40
CA SER A 19 10.25 -4.68 -1.78
C SER A 19 10.79 -5.79 -2.70
N ASP A 20 11.65 -6.66 -2.20
CA ASP A 20 12.04 -7.90 -2.87
C ASP A 20 11.09 -9.04 -2.49
N LEU A 21 9.83 -8.93 -2.94
CA LEU A 21 8.79 -9.92 -2.64
C LEU A 21 9.15 -11.32 -3.14
N ALA A 22 9.90 -11.44 -4.24
CA ALA A 22 10.32 -12.74 -4.75
C ALA A 22 11.27 -13.49 -3.80
N ASN A 23 11.75 -12.84 -2.74
CA ASN A 23 12.61 -13.44 -1.71
C ASN A 23 11.84 -14.03 -0.51
N VAL A 24 10.53 -14.19 -0.59
CA VAL A 24 9.73 -14.83 0.47
C VAL A 24 10.27 -16.21 0.80
N GLN A 25 10.24 -16.55 2.08
CA GLN A 25 10.78 -17.77 2.66
C GLN A 25 9.71 -18.71 3.21
N SER A 26 8.46 -18.26 3.39
CA SER A 26 7.35 -19.14 3.79
C SER A 26 7.26 -20.30 2.81
N MET A 27 7.38 -21.52 3.33
CA MET A 27 7.45 -22.74 2.53
C MET A 27 6.07 -23.38 2.38
N ALA A 28 5.81 -23.88 1.18
CA ALA A 28 4.68 -24.77 0.89
C ALA A 28 5.26 -26.10 0.37
N VAL A 29 5.09 -27.17 1.14
CA VAL A 29 5.56 -28.51 0.78
C VAL A 29 4.38 -29.38 0.39
N ARG A 30 4.42 -29.97 -0.82
CA ARG A 30 3.32 -30.82 -1.29
C ARG A 30 3.32 -32.16 -0.55
N GLN A 31 2.14 -32.57 -0.09
CA GLN A 31 1.90 -33.85 0.55
C GLN A 31 0.61 -34.47 -0.04
N GLY A 32 0.77 -35.33 -1.06
CA GLY A 32 -0.35 -35.88 -1.82
C GLY A 32 -1.19 -34.79 -2.49
N ASP A 33 -2.48 -34.75 -2.17
CA ASP A 33 -3.42 -33.73 -2.69
C ASP A 33 -3.50 -32.47 -1.82
N ASN A 34 -2.56 -32.32 -0.89
CA ASN A 34 -2.51 -31.17 0.01
C ASN A 34 -1.13 -30.52 -0.01
N TRP A 35 -1.06 -29.35 0.60
CA TRP A 35 0.16 -28.61 0.88
C TRP A 35 0.27 -28.32 2.37
N ILE A 36 1.46 -28.43 2.92
CA ILE A 36 1.79 -28.00 4.27
C ILE A 36 2.50 -26.67 4.18
N ILE A 37 1.89 -25.63 4.76
CA ILE A 37 2.47 -24.28 4.75
C ILE A 37 3.04 -23.96 6.12
N ASN A 38 4.31 -23.54 6.11
CA ASN A 38 5.05 -23.03 7.26
C ASN A 38 5.67 -21.68 6.91
N GLY A 39 5.53 -20.70 7.80
CA GLY A 39 6.11 -19.38 7.53
C GLY A 39 5.60 -18.27 8.43
N HIS A 40 6.06 -17.05 8.11
CA HIS A 40 5.74 -15.87 8.90
C HIS A 40 5.49 -14.68 7.95
N LYS A 41 4.26 -14.21 7.91
CA LYS A 41 3.86 -13.01 7.16
C LYS A 41 3.71 -11.82 8.11
N VAL A 42 4.09 -10.62 7.63
CA VAL A 42 4.02 -9.38 8.40
C VAL A 42 3.32 -8.27 7.62
N TRP A 43 2.95 -7.23 8.31
CA TRP A 43 2.24 -6.06 7.74
C TRP A 43 0.91 -6.43 7.08
N THR A 44 0.31 -7.53 7.51
CA THR A 44 -0.96 -8.01 6.98
C THR A 44 -2.11 -7.17 7.53
N SER A 45 -2.66 -6.31 6.69
CA SER A 45 -3.82 -5.48 7.05
C SER A 45 -5.04 -6.36 7.28
N LEU A 46 -5.83 -6.04 8.31
CA LEU A 46 -7.12 -6.67 8.63
C LEU A 46 -7.09 -8.18 8.90
N ALA A 47 -5.92 -8.82 9.07
CA ALA A 47 -5.86 -10.27 9.27
C ALA A 47 -6.64 -10.75 10.51
N HIS A 48 -6.78 -9.91 11.54
CA HIS A 48 -7.56 -10.22 12.74
C HIS A 48 -9.08 -10.22 12.51
N PHE A 49 -9.56 -9.71 11.38
CA PHE A 49 -10.97 -9.77 10.96
C PHE A 49 -11.20 -10.69 9.76
N ALA A 50 -10.12 -11.07 9.06
CA ALA A 50 -10.25 -11.79 7.81
C ALA A 50 -10.57 -13.27 8.02
N SER A 51 -11.46 -13.80 7.20
CA SER A 51 -11.75 -15.23 7.11
C SER A 51 -10.75 -15.96 6.22
N TRP A 52 -10.28 -15.27 5.18
CA TRP A 52 -9.44 -15.81 4.12
C TRP A 52 -8.21 -14.93 3.87
N MET A 53 -7.14 -15.57 3.41
CA MET A 53 -5.93 -14.89 2.97
C MET A 53 -5.52 -15.38 1.59
N ILE A 54 -5.12 -14.44 0.73
CA ILE A 54 -4.32 -14.75 -0.45
C ILE A 54 -2.85 -14.72 -0.06
N ILE A 55 -2.11 -15.80 -0.33
CA ILE A 55 -0.74 -15.95 0.15
C ILE A 55 0.20 -16.43 -0.96
N ILE A 56 1.39 -15.85 -1.02
CA ILE A 56 2.48 -16.33 -1.85
C ILE A 56 3.48 -17.10 -0.98
N CYS A 57 3.81 -18.32 -1.39
CA CYS A 57 4.75 -19.21 -0.69
C CYS A 57 5.80 -19.75 -1.66
N ARG A 58 6.90 -20.20 -1.10
CA ARG A 58 7.97 -20.86 -1.82
C ARG A 58 7.78 -22.39 -1.75
N HIS A 59 7.78 -23.04 -2.91
CA HIS A 59 7.78 -24.50 -3.00
C HIS A 59 9.15 -25.08 -3.40
N SER A 60 10.01 -24.25 -4.03
CA SER A 60 11.38 -24.62 -4.42
C SER A 60 12.35 -23.45 -4.23
N ARG A 61 13.58 -23.76 -3.86
CA ARG A 61 14.68 -22.78 -3.73
C ARG A 61 15.57 -22.70 -4.95
N GLU A 62 15.34 -23.54 -5.94
CA GLU A 62 16.19 -23.62 -7.16
C GLU A 62 16.05 -22.38 -8.03
N HIS A 63 14.85 -21.77 -8.06
CA HIS A 63 14.56 -20.59 -8.87
C HIS A 63 13.85 -19.51 -8.06
N LYS A 64 14.31 -18.25 -8.19
CA LYS A 64 13.77 -17.13 -7.45
C LYS A 64 12.28 -16.92 -7.70
N TYR A 65 11.88 -16.87 -8.96
CA TYR A 65 10.50 -16.57 -9.39
C TYR A 65 9.66 -17.83 -9.61
N ASN A 66 10.18 -18.81 -10.34
CA ASN A 66 9.47 -20.05 -10.64
C ASN A 66 9.37 -20.99 -9.43
N GLY A 67 10.11 -20.72 -8.35
CA GLY A 67 9.98 -21.42 -7.07
C GLY A 67 8.80 -20.96 -6.21
N LEU A 68 7.93 -20.09 -6.73
CA LEU A 68 6.82 -19.50 -5.98
C LEU A 68 5.48 -20.06 -6.45
N THR A 69 4.60 -20.33 -5.49
CA THR A 69 3.23 -20.80 -5.70
C THR A 69 2.28 -19.95 -4.87
N TYR A 70 1.06 -19.79 -5.36
CA TYR A 70 0.07 -18.89 -4.76
C TYR A 70 -1.15 -19.68 -4.29
N PHE A 71 -1.67 -19.35 -3.13
CA PHE A 71 -2.78 -20.05 -2.50
C PHE A 71 -3.83 -19.10 -1.95
N ILE A 72 -5.03 -19.63 -1.81
CA ILE A 72 -6.09 -19.09 -0.96
C ILE A 72 -6.13 -19.96 0.28
N VAL A 73 -5.99 -19.35 1.47
CA VAL A 73 -5.97 -20.13 2.72
C VAL A 73 -6.98 -19.58 3.71
N PRO A 74 -7.68 -20.44 4.46
CA PRO A 74 -8.49 -20.03 5.59
C PRO A 74 -7.57 -19.56 6.71
N ILE A 75 -7.96 -18.51 7.44
CA ILE A 75 -7.20 -18.04 8.61
C ILE A 75 -8.03 -17.96 9.88
N ALA A 76 -9.33 -17.62 9.78
CA ALA A 76 -10.21 -17.58 10.95
C ALA A 76 -10.39 -18.97 11.57
N GLY A 77 -9.83 -19.19 12.77
CA GLY A 77 -9.95 -20.45 13.49
C GLY A 77 -9.24 -21.64 12.84
N ALA A 78 -8.42 -21.41 11.80
CA ALA A 78 -7.70 -22.47 11.13
C ALA A 78 -6.58 -23.02 12.03
N LYS A 79 -6.49 -24.37 12.10
CA LYS A 79 -5.41 -25.04 12.85
C LYS A 79 -4.07 -24.73 12.19
N GLY A 80 -3.09 -24.34 12.99
CA GLY A 80 -1.76 -23.96 12.50
C GLY A 80 -1.67 -22.51 12.01
N VAL A 81 -2.65 -21.67 12.32
CA VAL A 81 -2.60 -20.22 12.02
C VAL A 81 -2.69 -19.43 13.32
N THR A 82 -1.72 -18.55 13.53
CA THR A 82 -1.72 -17.59 14.65
C THR A 82 -1.63 -16.17 14.11
N VAL A 83 -2.62 -15.35 14.42
CA VAL A 83 -2.66 -13.93 14.06
C VAL A 83 -2.32 -13.09 15.29
N ARG A 84 -1.32 -12.21 15.18
CA ARG A 84 -0.89 -11.31 16.26
C ARG A 84 -0.92 -9.87 15.78
N PRO A 85 -1.54 -8.94 16.52
CA PRO A 85 -1.57 -7.54 16.14
C PRO A 85 -0.19 -6.89 16.25
N LEU A 86 0.14 -6.02 15.30
CA LEU A 86 1.29 -5.13 15.35
C LEU A 86 0.85 -3.75 15.80
N VAL A 87 1.39 -3.29 16.92
CA VAL A 87 1.11 -1.96 17.44
C VAL A 87 2.00 -0.95 16.74
N LYS A 88 1.39 0.02 16.05
CA LYS A 88 2.10 1.12 15.42
C LYS A 88 2.65 2.11 16.46
N MET A 89 3.60 2.95 16.06
CA MET A 89 4.16 4.02 16.89
C MET A 89 3.09 5.00 17.43
N THR A 90 1.94 5.09 16.73
CA THR A 90 0.76 5.87 17.15
C THR A 90 -0.10 5.19 18.21
N GLY A 91 0.20 3.95 18.59
CA GLY A 91 -0.61 3.11 19.45
C GLY A 91 -1.76 2.37 18.74
N GLU A 92 -1.98 2.65 17.46
CA GLU A 92 -3.03 1.98 16.69
C GLU A 92 -2.64 0.56 16.26
N VAL A 93 -3.63 -0.31 16.16
CA VAL A 93 -3.52 -1.69 15.67
C VAL A 93 -4.25 -1.79 14.33
N GLY A 94 -3.50 -1.86 13.23
CA GLY A 94 -4.10 -1.98 11.88
C GLY A 94 -3.42 -3.05 11.04
N PHE A 95 -2.22 -3.44 11.46
CA PHE A 95 -1.44 -4.49 10.82
C PHE A 95 -1.26 -5.68 11.75
N ASN A 96 -0.98 -6.83 11.17
CA ASN A 96 -0.76 -8.06 11.92
C ASN A 96 0.47 -8.80 11.37
N GLU A 97 1.09 -9.59 12.23
CA GLU A 97 1.87 -10.74 11.82
C GLU A 97 0.97 -11.99 11.81
N VAL A 98 1.24 -12.87 10.88
CA VAL A 98 0.52 -14.15 10.74
C VAL A 98 1.54 -15.27 10.63
N LEU A 99 1.50 -16.17 11.60
CA LEU A 99 2.37 -17.34 11.69
C LEU A 99 1.63 -18.56 11.19
N PHE A 100 2.30 -19.36 10.38
CA PHE A 100 1.81 -20.62 9.86
C PHE A 100 2.71 -21.74 10.37
N GLU A 101 2.10 -22.72 11.07
CA GLU A 101 2.74 -23.89 11.65
C GLU A 101 1.95 -25.11 11.20
N ASP A 102 2.47 -25.80 10.19
CA ASP A 102 1.87 -26.97 9.55
C ASP A 102 0.42 -26.76 9.09
N LEU A 103 0.14 -25.58 8.51
CA LEU A 103 -1.18 -25.32 7.92
C LEU A 103 -1.41 -26.23 6.72
N LEU A 104 -2.43 -27.10 6.83
CA LEU A 104 -2.85 -28.00 5.76
C LEU A 104 -3.78 -27.27 4.79
N VAL A 105 -3.40 -27.23 3.51
CA VAL A 105 -4.14 -26.55 2.44
C VAL A 105 -4.38 -27.53 1.29
N PRO A 106 -5.64 -27.81 0.90
CA PRO A 106 -5.94 -28.61 -0.28
C PRO A 106 -5.37 -28.01 -1.57
N ASP A 107 -4.91 -28.86 -2.51
CA ASP A 107 -4.38 -28.38 -3.82
C ASP A 107 -5.44 -27.61 -4.63
N SER A 108 -6.72 -27.84 -4.39
CA SER A 108 -7.83 -27.10 -4.99
C SER A 108 -7.87 -25.60 -4.62
N LEU A 109 -7.18 -25.20 -3.54
CA LEU A 109 -7.04 -23.81 -3.11
C LEU A 109 -5.75 -23.15 -3.63
N ARG A 110 -4.98 -23.84 -4.45
CA ARG A 110 -3.88 -23.26 -5.20
C ARG A 110 -4.40 -22.49 -6.41
N LEU A 111 -3.87 -21.30 -6.64
CA LEU A 111 -4.16 -20.50 -7.82
C LEU A 111 -3.07 -20.69 -8.88
N ASP A 112 -3.51 -21.05 -10.09
CA ASP A 112 -2.65 -21.34 -11.24
C ASP A 112 -1.77 -22.59 -11.04
N GLU A 113 -0.87 -22.87 -11.96
CA GLU A 113 0.07 -24.00 -11.91
C GLU A 113 1.15 -23.78 -10.84
N VAL A 114 1.73 -24.89 -10.36
CA VAL A 114 2.91 -24.85 -9.48
C VAL A 114 4.04 -24.06 -10.16
N GLY A 115 4.60 -23.10 -9.44
CA GLY A 115 5.66 -22.23 -10.01
C GLY A 115 5.16 -20.97 -10.70
N LYS A 116 3.85 -20.78 -10.86
CA LYS A 116 3.25 -19.55 -11.43
C LYS A 116 2.88 -18.49 -10.39
N GLY A 117 3.19 -18.72 -9.12
CA GLY A 117 2.83 -17.80 -8.04
C GLY A 117 3.31 -16.38 -8.22
N TRP A 118 4.48 -16.18 -8.86
CA TRP A 118 4.96 -14.84 -9.18
C TRP A 118 4.06 -14.10 -10.17
N THR A 119 3.61 -14.77 -11.22
CA THR A 119 2.69 -14.19 -12.21
C THR A 119 1.37 -13.78 -11.57
N VAL A 120 0.80 -14.65 -10.73
CA VAL A 120 -0.43 -14.36 -9.98
C VAL A 120 -0.24 -13.15 -9.04
N ALA A 121 0.89 -13.12 -8.31
CA ALA A 121 1.20 -11.99 -7.41
C ALA A 121 1.35 -10.67 -8.18
N MET A 122 2.00 -10.67 -9.34
CA MET A 122 2.12 -9.47 -10.18
C MET A 122 0.77 -9.00 -10.71
N THR A 123 -0.12 -9.92 -11.08
CA THR A 123 -1.49 -9.61 -11.47
C THR A 123 -2.23 -8.93 -10.31
N THR A 124 -2.20 -9.52 -9.12
CA THR A 124 -2.81 -8.95 -7.90
C THR A 124 -2.30 -7.53 -7.63
N LEU A 125 -0.97 -7.33 -7.64
CA LEU A 125 -0.35 -6.02 -7.39
C LEU A 125 -0.69 -4.99 -8.48
N THR A 126 -0.87 -5.43 -9.72
CA THR A 126 -1.28 -4.53 -10.82
C THR A 126 -2.70 -4.04 -10.61
N TYR A 127 -3.63 -4.92 -10.24
CA TYR A 127 -5.00 -4.52 -9.93
C TYR A 127 -5.10 -3.67 -8.67
N GLU A 128 -4.33 -3.97 -7.63
CA GLU A 128 -4.25 -3.14 -6.42
C GLU A 128 -3.82 -1.69 -6.77
N ARG A 129 -2.81 -1.53 -7.62
CA ARG A 129 -2.32 -0.21 -8.06
C ARG A 129 -3.28 0.50 -9.00
N GLY A 130 -3.94 -0.23 -9.90
CA GLY A 130 -4.96 0.34 -10.79
C GLY A 130 -6.22 0.81 -10.04
N ALA A 131 -6.62 0.10 -9.00
CA ALA A 131 -7.72 0.53 -8.13
C ALA A 131 -7.34 1.78 -7.32
N ALA A 132 -6.06 1.93 -6.93
CA ALA A 132 -5.56 3.12 -6.25
C ALA A 132 -5.53 4.37 -7.14
N GLU A 133 -5.46 4.20 -8.47
CA GLU A 133 -5.49 5.30 -9.46
C GLU A 133 -6.91 5.77 -9.79
N GLY A 134 -7.94 4.95 -9.54
CA GLY A 134 -9.33 5.21 -9.94
C GLY A 134 -10.31 5.55 -8.81
N ALA A 135 -10.04 5.13 -7.62
CA ALA A 135 -10.82 5.46 -6.43
C ALA A 135 -9.82 5.87 -5.34
N GLY A 136 -10.03 6.98 -4.68
CA GLY A 136 -9.21 7.37 -3.54
C GLY A 136 -9.04 6.16 -2.60
N SER A 137 -7.91 5.50 -2.67
CA SER A 137 -7.67 4.25 -1.98
C SER A 137 -7.69 4.48 -0.48
N GLY A 138 -8.59 3.82 0.21
CA GLY A 138 -8.53 3.67 1.66
C GLY A 138 -9.20 4.77 2.48
N GLY A 139 -10.29 5.39 2.00
CA GLY A 139 -11.14 6.26 2.83
C GLY A 139 -10.51 7.59 3.27
N GLY A 140 -9.32 7.92 2.79
CA GLY A 140 -8.65 9.19 3.02
C GLY A 140 -9.01 10.27 1.99
N PRO A 141 -8.72 11.56 2.28
CA PRO A 141 -8.98 12.66 1.37
C PRO A 141 -8.15 12.51 0.09
N SER A 142 -8.75 12.87 -1.05
CA SER A 142 -8.04 12.89 -2.34
C SER A 142 -6.87 13.87 -2.34
N VAL A 143 -5.95 13.75 -3.29
CA VAL A 143 -4.85 14.73 -3.47
C VAL A 143 -5.42 16.13 -3.65
N ASP A 144 -6.53 16.27 -4.39
CA ASP A 144 -7.18 17.55 -4.60
C ASP A 144 -7.75 18.13 -3.30
N ASP A 145 -8.40 17.32 -2.47
CA ASP A 145 -8.90 17.76 -1.16
C ASP A 145 -7.76 18.21 -0.24
N GLN A 146 -6.64 17.53 -0.29
CA GLN A 146 -5.45 17.90 0.49
C GLN A 146 -4.84 19.22 0.00
N ILE A 147 -4.76 19.44 -1.31
CA ILE A 147 -4.32 20.71 -1.90
C ILE A 147 -5.28 21.84 -1.50
N HIS A 148 -6.59 21.63 -1.60
CA HIS A 148 -7.58 22.62 -1.18
C HIS A 148 -7.43 22.94 0.31
N SER A 149 -7.19 21.95 1.13
CA SER A 149 -6.96 22.13 2.58
C SER A 149 -5.68 22.93 2.86
N LEU A 150 -4.60 22.69 2.09
CA LEU A 150 -3.35 23.43 2.20
C LEU A 150 -3.51 24.89 1.80
N VAL A 151 -4.22 25.17 0.70
CA VAL A 151 -4.57 26.53 0.27
C VAL A 151 -5.42 27.25 1.32
N ALA A 152 -6.44 26.56 1.84
CA ALA A 152 -7.29 27.11 2.90
C ALA A 152 -6.51 27.40 4.18
N LEU A 153 -5.56 26.52 4.54
CA LEU A 153 -4.66 26.75 5.67
C LEU A 153 -3.82 28.02 5.45
N ALA A 154 -3.21 28.19 4.28
CA ALA A 154 -2.40 29.37 3.95
C ALA A 154 -3.22 30.67 4.00
N LYS A 155 -4.45 30.64 3.48
CA LYS A 155 -5.34 31.83 3.47
C LYS A 155 -5.80 32.26 4.86
N ARG A 156 -6.01 31.31 5.81
CA ARG A 156 -6.47 31.61 7.17
C ARG A 156 -5.35 31.86 8.18
N THR A 157 -4.10 31.54 7.84
CA THR A 157 -2.97 31.69 8.77
C THR A 157 -2.39 33.10 8.66
N PRO A 158 -2.40 33.91 9.75
CA PRO A 158 -1.80 35.26 9.75
C PRO A 158 -0.28 35.21 9.54
N ARG A 159 0.24 36.13 8.72
CA ARG A 159 1.68 36.26 8.46
C ARG A 159 2.01 37.69 7.98
N ASN A 160 2.98 38.35 8.62
CA ASN A 160 3.53 39.64 8.18
C ASN A 160 2.46 40.74 7.86
N GLY A 161 1.39 40.83 8.64
CA GLY A 161 0.32 41.79 8.43
C GLY A 161 -0.75 41.39 7.40
N GLY A 162 -0.62 40.23 6.79
CA GLY A 162 -1.58 39.60 5.89
C GLY A 162 -1.79 38.12 6.23
N SER A 163 -2.03 37.31 5.22
CA SER A 163 -2.10 35.85 5.31
C SER A 163 -0.82 35.19 4.82
N ALA A 164 -0.61 33.93 5.19
CA ALA A 164 0.51 33.15 4.64
C ALA A 164 0.38 32.93 3.12
N TRP A 165 -0.82 33.06 2.56
CA TRP A 165 -1.04 33.03 1.10
C TRP A 165 -0.44 34.25 0.38
N ASP A 166 -0.32 35.40 1.06
CA ASP A 166 0.25 36.62 0.50
C ASP A 166 1.79 36.57 0.44
N ASP A 167 2.42 35.66 1.19
CA ASP A 167 3.85 35.37 1.09
C ASP A 167 4.15 34.68 -0.25
N SER A 168 4.97 35.33 -1.08
CA SER A 168 5.30 34.84 -2.42
C SER A 168 6.01 33.49 -2.42
N VAL A 169 6.82 33.20 -1.41
CA VAL A 169 7.55 31.93 -1.29
C VAL A 169 6.59 30.79 -0.97
N ILE A 170 5.67 31.00 -0.02
CA ILE A 170 4.65 30.00 0.31
C ILE A 170 3.73 29.75 -0.89
N ARG A 171 3.28 30.81 -1.52
CA ARG A 171 2.41 30.70 -2.70
C ARG A 171 3.10 29.97 -3.85
N ASP A 172 4.37 30.27 -4.12
CA ASP A 172 5.14 29.56 -5.15
C ASP A 172 5.24 28.06 -4.85
N ARG A 173 5.59 27.69 -3.63
CA ARG A 173 5.65 26.27 -3.22
C ARG A 173 4.30 25.55 -3.38
N ILE A 174 3.20 26.20 -3.03
CA ILE A 174 1.84 25.65 -3.24
C ILE A 174 1.56 25.49 -4.75
N MET A 175 1.94 26.48 -5.57
CA MET A 175 1.76 26.38 -7.02
C MET A 175 2.58 25.26 -7.65
N GLN A 176 3.81 25.02 -7.20
CA GLN A 176 4.63 23.87 -7.62
C GLN A 176 3.94 22.53 -7.29
N ILE A 177 3.32 22.40 -6.12
CA ILE A 177 2.52 21.23 -5.75
C ILE A 177 1.34 21.04 -6.72
N ILE A 178 0.60 22.11 -7.01
CA ILE A 178 -0.54 22.09 -7.94
C ILE A 178 -0.12 21.67 -9.34
N VAL A 179 0.97 22.22 -9.85
CA VAL A 179 1.52 21.88 -11.18
C VAL A 179 1.91 20.39 -11.24
N ARG A 180 2.57 19.88 -10.22
CA ARG A 180 2.94 18.45 -10.13
C ARG A 180 1.70 17.55 -10.06
N ALA A 181 0.69 17.92 -9.28
CA ALA A 181 -0.57 17.19 -9.19
C ALA A 181 -1.30 17.15 -10.55
N GLU A 182 -1.30 18.28 -11.29
CA GLU A 182 -1.86 18.31 -12.65
C GLU A 182 -1.07 17.39 -13.60
N GLY A 183 0.25 17.43 -13.56
CA GLY A 183 1.10 16.50 -14.32
C GLY A 183 0.76 15.03 -14.04
N MET A 184 0.50 14.68 -12.78
CA MET A 184 0.06 13.32 -12.39
C MET A 184 -1.30 12.97 -12.99
N ARG A 185 -2.28 13.89 -12.97
CA ARG A 185 -3.60 13.69 -13.60
C ARG A 185 -3.48 13.45 -15.11
N GLN A 186 -2.64 14.21 -15.80
CA GLN A 186 -2.42 14.03 -17.23
C GLN A 186 -1.72 12.68 -17.52
N ASN A 187 -0.78 12.28 -16.69
CA ASN A 187 -0.13 10.98 -16.80
C ASN A 187 -1.13 9.81 -16.58
N ALA A 188 -2.02 9.91 -15.60
CA ALA A 188 -3.09 8.95 -15.40
C ALA A 188 -4.05 8.85 -16.60
N ARG A 189 -4.41 9.99 -17.22
CA ARG A 189 -5.19 10.00 -18.47
C ARG A 189 -4.47 9.30 -19.61
N ARG A 190 -3.16 9.54 -19.75
CA ARG A 190 -2.32 8.90 -20.76
C ARG A 190 -2.27 7.37 -20.59
N MET A 191 -2.29 6.87 -19.38
CA MET A 191 -2.32 5.44 -19.08
C MET A 191 -3.57 4.73 -19.60
N ARG A 192 -4.66 5.46 -19.85
CA ARG A 192 -5.95 4.94 -20.37
C ARG A 192 -6.02 4.94 -21.90
N VAL A 193 -5.02 5.46 -22.58
CA VAL A 193 -4.99 5.49 -24.06
C VAL A 193 -4.60 4.10 -24.57
N GLY A 194 -5.54 3.41 -25.22
CA GLY A 194 -5.36 2.03 -25.69
C GLY A 194 -4.18 1.83 -26.63
N SER A 195 -3.94 2.79 -27.54
CA SER A 195 -2.80 2.76 -28.46
C SER A 195 -1.42 2.88 -27.81
N LEU A 196 -1.37 3.21 -26.50
CA LEU A 196 -0.12 3.28 -25.76
C LEU A 196 0.13 2.05 -24.87
N ILE A 197 -0.74 1.03 -24.88
CA ILE A 197 -0.65 -0.11 -23.97
C ILE A 197 0.70 -0.81 -24.09
N ASP A 198 1.19 -1.02 -25.30
CA ASP A 198 2.47 -1.70 -25.56
C ASP A 198 3.57 -0.76 -26.06
N HIS A 199 3.35 0.56 -25.96
CA HIS A 199 4.29 1.54 -26.45
C HIS A 199 5.43 1.78 -25.44
N PRO A 200 6.72 1.90 -25.89
CA PRO A 200 7.86 2.16 -24.99
C PRO A 200 7.73 3.45 -24.16
N LEU A 201 6.95 4.43 -24.62
CA LEU A 201 6.66 5.68 -23.92
C LEU A 201 5.54 5.54 -22.87
N ARG A 202 4.93 4.37 -22.74
CA ARG A 202 4.05 4.06 -21.61
C ARG A 202 4.90 3.93 -20.36
N ILE A 203 4.87 4.95 -19.54
CA ILE A 203 5.53 4.94 -18.24
C ILE A 203 4.68 4.06 -17.31
N PRO A 204 5.13 2.84 -16.96
CA PRO A 204 4.33 1.96 -16.13
C PRO A 204 4.28 2.50 -14.70
N LEU A 205 3.09 2.75 -14.21
CA LEU A 205 2.73 2.94 -12.80
C LEU A 205 3.64 3.89 -11.97
N PRO A 206 4.00 5.11 -12.43
CA PRO A 206 4.74 6.05 -11.59
C PRO A 206 3.84 6.68 -10.51
N GLY A 207 2.51 6.50 -10.59
CA GLY A 207 1.52 7.17 -9.76
C GLY A 207 1.82 7.03 -8.27
N LYS A 208 2.14 5.82 -7.79
CA LYS A 208 2.43 5.59 -6.37
C LYS A 208 3.63 6.40 -5.88
N VAL A 209 4.72 6.43 -6.62
CA VAL A 209 5.93 7.19 -6.26
C VAL A 209 5.62 8.69 -6.27
N LEU A 210 5.02 9.17 -7.36
CA LEU A 210 4.69 10.58 -7.52
C LEU A 210 3.76 11.11 -6.43
N ILE A 211 2.70 10.34 -6.08
CA ILE A 211 1.78 10.70 -4.99
C ILE A 211 2.51 10.74 -3.66
N THR A 212 3.32 9.75 -3.34
CA THR A 212 4.01 9.70 -2.04
C THR A 212 5.03 10.82 -1.89
N GLU A 213 5.78 11.15 -2.94
CA GLU A 213 6.70 12.30 -2.95
C GLU A 213 5.94 13.63 -2.81
N LEU A 214 4.82 13.78 -3.53
CA LEU A 214 4.00 14.98 -3.43
C LEU A 214 3.48 15.20 -1.99
N LEU A 215 3.00 14.14 -1.34
CA LEU A 215 2.53 14.20 0.05
C LEU A 215 3.66 14.51 1.04
N GLN A 216 4.88 13.99 0.78
CA GLN A 216 6.05 14.33 1.56
C GLN A 216 6.46 15.80 1.43
N ASP A 217 6.26 16.43 0.29
CA ASP A 217 6.51 17.86 0.10
C ASP A 217 5.41 18.74 0.72
N MET A 218 4.15 18.27 0.67
CA MET A 218 3.02 18.97 1.25
C MET A 218 3.08 19.07 2.78
N SER A 219 3.47 17.99 3.44
CA SER A 219 3.44 17.89 4.90
C SER A 219 4.36 18.91 5.61
N PRO A 220 5.65 19.05 5.25
CA PRO A 220 6.52 20.08 5.82
C PRO A 220 6.06 21.50 5.49
N LEU A 221 5.46 21.71 4.30
CA LEU A 221 4.93 23.02 3.94
C LEU A 221 3.72 23.39 4.82
N ALA A 222 2.81 22.45 5.08
CA ALA A 222 1.69 22.65 5.99
C ALA A 222 2.17 23.01 7.40
N VAL A 223 3.18 22.31 7.92
CA VAL A 223 3.79 22.61 9.22
C VAL A 223 4.45 23.98 9.22
N ALA A 224 5.17 24.36 8.16
CA ALA A 224 5.79 25.68 8.03
C ALA A 224 4.76 26.81 8.01
N ILE A 225 3.63 26.62 7.33
CA ILE A 225 2.51 27.57 7.32
C ILE A 225 1.92 27.68 8.71
N ALA A 226 1.59 26.57 9.38
CA ALA A 226 0.98 26.55 10.69
C ALA A 226 1.88 27.19 11.77
N ARG A 227 3.19 26.93 11.73
CA ARG A 227 4.16 27.55 12.67
C ARG A 227 4.27 29.07 12.52
N ALA A 228 4.06 29.60 11.32
CA ALA A 228 4.11 31.02 11.08
C ALA A 228 2.98 31.80 11.79
N GLY A 229 1.86 31.12 12.08
CA GLY A 229 0.73 31.68 12.82
C GLY A 229 0.73 31.37 14.32
N ALA A 230 1.69 30.57 14.81
CA ALA A 230 1.79 30.28 16.23
C ALA A 230 2.35 31.50 16.97
N PRO A 231 1.77 31.90 18.12
CA PRO A 231 2.39 32.90 18.96
C PRO A 231 3.81 32.43 19.35
N PRO A 232 4.76 33.35 19.55
CA PRO A 232 6.08 32.98 20.03
C PRO A 232 5.91 32.13 21.31
N SER A 233 6.56 30.97 21.33
CA SER A 233 6.56 30.14 22.53
C SER A 233 7.11 30.97 23.68
N VAL A 234 6.26 31.27 24.67
CA VAL A 234 6.74 31.82 25.94
C VAL A 234 7.60 30.72 26.54
N GLY A 235 8.93 30.95 26.57
CA GLY A 235 9.85 30.03 27.22
C GLY A 235 9.42 29.80 28.68
N PRO A 236 9.85 28.68 29.27
CA PRO A 236 9.55 28.44 30.68
C PRO A 236 10.09 29.59 31.53
N PRO A 237 9.37 29.92 32.62
CA PRO A 237 9.79 30.97 33.55
C PRO A 237 11.14 30.65 34.22
#